data_8372c6332c23443d444c98cd74c0e36f
#
_entry.id   8372c6332c23443d444c98cd74c0e36f
#
_cell.length_a   1.000
_cell.length_b   1.000
_cell.length_c   1.000
_cell.angle_alpha   90.00
_cell.angle_beta   90.00
_cell.angle_gamma   90.00
#
_symmetry.space_group_name_H-M   'P 1'
#
loop_
_entity.id
_entity.type
_entity.pdbx_description
1 polymer ?
#
loop_
_entity_poly.entity_id
_entity_poly.type
_entity_poly.pdbx_seq_one_letter_code
_entity_poly.pdbx_strand_id
1 'polypeptide(L)'
;MASNATHYNNLTPAKPLDKATLNKMVFRSLNLQASFNYERMQAAGWLYCILPGLEKIHSDNKEDLELSMEHNLEFFNTHPFLVTFVMGIILSLEQQKADIETIRAVRVAAMGPLGGIGDAIFWFTLVPITAGITSNMAINGSLAGPIMFLLIFNIVQFACRFFLMYWSYNLGTCLLYTSDAADEA
;
A
#
# COMPACT_ATOMS: atom_id res chain seq x y z
N MET A 1 -16.30 -17.98 -4.96
CA MET A 1 -16.04 -18.26 -6.38
C MET A 1 -15.33 -17.05 -6.91
N ALA A 2 -14.12 -17.19 -7.51
CA ALA A 2 -13.48 -16.05 -8.16
C ALA A 2 -14.33 -15.66 -9.35
N SER A 3 -14.70 -14.39 -9.45
CA SER A 3 -15.44 -13.85 -10.59
C SER A 3 -14.54 -13.96 -11.83
N ASN A 4 -15.10 -14.48 -12.93
CA ASN A 4 -14.41 -14.53 -14.23
C ASN A 4 -14.46 -13.19 -14.98
N ALA A 5 -14.92 -12.12 -14.31
CA ALA A 5 -14.97 -10.81 -14.92
C ALA A 5 -13.53 -10.25 -15.05
N THR A 6 -13.21 -9.78 -16.24
CA THR A 6 -11.90 -9.19 -16.57
C THR A 6 -11.93 -7.66 -16.56
N HIS A 7 -13.10 -7.06 -16.65
CA HIS A 7 -13.29 -5.62 -16.73
C HIS A 7 -14.42 -5.14 -15.81
N TYR A 8 -14.35 -3.89 -15.40
CA TYR A 8 -15.44 -3.19 -14.73
C TYR A 8 -16.59 -2.87 -15.69
N ASN A 9 -17.80 -2.75 -15.16
CA ASN A 9 -18.97 -2.34 -15.97
C ASN A 9 -18.89 -0.87 -16.37
N ASN A 10 -18.44 -0.01 -15.43
CA ASN A 10 -18.20 1.41 -15.70
C ASN A 10 -16.71 1.64 -15.95
N LEU A 11 -16.33 1.90 -17.20
CA LEU A 11 -14.96 2.18 -17.62
C LEU A 11 -14.57 3.66 -17.55
N THR A 12 -15.50 4.54 -17.11
CA THR A 12 -15.18 5.97 -16.97
C THR A 12 -14.19 6.18 -15.85
N PRO A 13 -13.02 6.81 -16.10
CA PRO A 13 -12.04 7.10 -15.07
C PRO A 13 -12.66 7.90 -13.91
N ALA A 14 -12.35 7.50 -12.69
CA ALA A 14 -12.84 8.17 -11.50
C ALA A 14 -12.04 9.45 -11.21
N LYS A 15 -12.65 10.37 -10.47
CA LYS A 15 -11.96 11.58 -10.02
C LYS A 15 -10.78 11.23 -9.09
N PRO A 16 -9.70 12.05 -9.12
CA PRO A 16 -8.58 11.87 -8.20
C PRO A 16 -9.02 11.84 -6.74
N LEU A 17 -8.39 10.97 -5.96
CA LEU A 17 -8.64 10.84 -4.53
C LEU A 17 -8.13 12.07 -3.77
N ASP A 18 -8.91 12.55 -2.84
CA ASP A 18 -8.55 13.65 -1.97
C ASP A 18 -7.50 13.24 -0.91
N LYS A 19 -6.75 14.22 -0.43
CA LYS A 19 -5.71 14.01 0.59
C LYS A 19 -6.23 13.36 1.88
N ALA A 20 -7.46 13.67 2.27
CA ALA A 20 -8.07 13.09 3.48
C ALA A 20 -8.23 11.57 3.34
N THR A 21 -8.65 11.09 2.17
CA THR A 21 -8.78 9.67 1.87
C THR A 21 -7.42 8.97 1.83
N LEU A 22 -6.42 9.57 1.17
CA LEU A 22 -5.05 9.03 1.15
C LEU A 22 -4.48 8.92 2.57
N ASN A 23 -4.61 9.97 3.38
CA ASN A 23 -4.17 9.94 4.78
C ASN A 23 -4.91 8.87 5.60
N LYS A 24 -6.23 8.74 5.44
CA LYS A 24 -7.01 7.70 6.10
C LYS A 24 -6.46 6.30 5.79
N MET A 25 -6.08 6.05 4.54
CA MET A 25 -5.51 4.77 4.12
C MET A 25 -4.09 4.56 4.68
N VAL A 26 -3.26 5.61 4.75
CA VAL A 26 -1.95 5.53 5.43
C VAL A 26 -2.12 5.11 6.89
N PHE A 27 -3.06 5.71 7.63
CA PHE A 27 -3.31 5.29 9.02
C PHE A 27 -3.89 3.88 9.11
N ARG A 28 -4.80 3.49 8.21
CA ARG A 28 -5.31 2.11 8.17
C ARG A 28 -4.20 1.08 7.90
N SER A 29 -3.14 1.45 7.18
CA SER A 29 -2.01 0.57 6.88
C SER A 29 -1.25 0.09 8.13
N LEU A 30 -1.42 0.74 9.28
CA LEU A 30 -0.91 0.27 10.56
C LEU A 30 -1.54 -1.07 10.98
N ASN A 31 -2.75 -1.34 10.54
CA ASN A 31 -3.50 -2.57 10.83
C ASN A 31 -3.35 -3.64 9.73
N LEU A 32 -2.40 -3.50 8.81
CA LEU A 32 -2.20 -4.44 7.69
C LEU A 32 -2.14 -5.90 8.15
N GLN A 33 -1.49 -6.16 9.27
CA GLN A 33 -1.26 -7.50 9.80
C GLN A 33 -2.28 -7.93 10.86
N ALA A 34 -3.30 -7.12 11.16
CA ALA A 34 -4.26 -7.41 12.23
C ALA A 34 -5.10 -8.69 11.99
N SER A 35 -5.28 -9.07 10.72
CA SER A 35 -6.01 -10.27 10.30
C SER A 35 -5.14 -11.27 9.52
N PHE A 36 -3.84 -11.30 9.83
CA PHE A 36 -2.89 -12.20 9.18
C PHE A 36 -3.27 -13.67 9.38
N ASN A 37 -3.20 -14.44 8.29
CA ASN A 37 -3.41 -15.90 8.30
C ASN A 37 -2.50 -16.57 7.26
N TYR A 38 -2.26 -17.89 7.40
CA TYR A 38 -1.35 -18.61 6.52
C TYR A 38 -1.89 -18.89 5.12
N GLU A 39 -3.21 -18.80 4.90
CA GLU A 39 -3.82 -19.08 3.60
C GLU A 39 -3.66 -17.90 2.64
N ARG A 40 -3.95 -16.68 3.11
CA ARG A 40 -3.98 -15.46 2.29
C ARG A 40 -3.06 -14.35 2.79
N MET A 41 -2.28 -14.63 3.82
CA MET A 41 -1.32 -13.72 4.47
C MET A 41 -1.97 -12.40 4.93
N GLN A 42 -1.69 -11.30 4.26
CA GLN A 42 -2.15 -9.95 4.61
C GLN A 42 -3.42 -9.52 3.85
N ALA A 43 -4.06 -10.39 3.07
CA ALA A 43 -5.14 -10.02 2.13
C ALA A 43 -6.30 -9.24 2.77
N ALA A 44 -6.81 -9.67 3.92
CA ALA A 44 -7.91 -8.98 4.59
C ALA A 44 -7.46 -7.61 5.15
N GLY A 45 -6.24 -7.53 5.69
CA GLY A 45 -5.62 -6.26 6.10
C GLY A 45 -5.38 -5.33 4.92
N TRP A 46 -4.94 -5.86 3.78
CA TRP A 46 -4.78 -5.12 2.54
C TRP A 46 -6.11 -4.49 2.10
N LEU A 47 -7.17 -5.29 1.97
CA LEU A 47 -8.48 -4.75 1.61
C LEU A 47 -8.96 -3.70 2.62
N TYR A 48 -8.83 -3.95 3.93
CA TYR A 48 -9.17 -2.96 4.95
C TYR A 48 -8.44 -1.62 4.75
N CYS A 49 -7.17 -1.67 4.35
CA CYS A 49 -6.37 -0.48 4.13
C CYS A 49 -6.81 0.32 2.90
N ILE A 50 -7.05 -0.36 1.76
CA ILE A 50 -7.32 0.29 0.48
C ILE A 50 -8.81 0.64 0.29
N LEU A 51 -9.71 0.00 1.05
CA LEU A 51 -11.16 0.13 0.90
C LEU A 51 -11.68 1.57 0.83
N PRO A 52 -11.22 2.55 1.64
CA PRO A 52 -11.72 3.92 1.52
C PRO A 52 -11.47 4.58 0.16
N GLY A 53 -10.42 4.16 -0.53
CA GLY A 53 -10.13 4.58 -1.91
C GLY A 53 -11.07 3.90 -2.90
N LEU A 54 -11.25 2.58 -2.79
CA LEU A 54 -12.13 1.79 -3.65
C LEU A 54 -13.60 2.28 -3.58
N GLU A 55 -14.10 2.55 -2.37
CA GLU A 55 -15.45 3.11 -2.15
C GLU A 55 -15.67 4.43 -2.90
N LYS A 56 -14.64 5.27 -3.01
CA LYS A 56 -14.73 6.53 -3.75
C LYS A 56 -14.60 6.34 -5.26
N ILE A 57 -13.71 5.45 -5.68
CA ILE A 57 -13.46 5.15 -7.10
C ILE A 57 -14.67 4.48 -7.74
N HIS A 58 -15.34 3.59 -7.01
CA HIS A 58 -16.48 2.82 -7.49
C HIS A 58 -17.81 3.28 -6.86
N SER A 59 -17.90 4.57 -6.44
CA SER A 59 -19.12 5.13 -5.81
C SER A 59 -20.37 5.04 -6.66
N ASP A 60 -20.20 5.01 -7.98
CA ASP A 60 -21.29 5.05 -8.96
C ASP A 60 -21.82 3.65 -9.33
N ASN A 61 -21.07 2.59 -9.01
CA ASN A 61 -21.44 1.22 -9.36
C ASN A 61 -21.07 0.24 -8.24
N LYS A 62 -22.09 -0.30 -7.59
CA LYS A 62 -21.92 -1.25 -6.48
C LYS A 62 -21.35 -2.59 -6.93
N GLU A 63 -21.70 -3.06 -8.12
CA GLU A 63 -21.17 -4.32 -8.67
C GLU A 63 -19.68 -4.22 -8.95
N ASP A 64 -19.22 -3.08 -9.47
CA ASP A 64 -17.79 -2.81 -9.69
C ASP A 64 -17.03 -2.71 -8.37
N LEU A 65 -17.63 -2.14 -7.31
CA LEU A 65 -17.03 -2.13 -5.98
C LEU A 65 -16.90 -3.55 -5.42
N GLU A 66 -17.95 -4.37 -5.53
CA GLU A 66 -17.92 -5.78 -5.08
C GLU A 66 -16.83 -6.56 -5.83
N LEU A 67 -16.72 -6.38 -7.13
CA LEU A 67 -15.69 -7.00 -7.96
C LEU A 67 -14.28 -6.54 -7.58
N SER A 68 -14.08 -5.24 -7.35
CA SER A 68 -12.81 -4.69 -6.87
C SER A 68 -12.44 -5.25 -5.48
N MET A 69 -13.39 -5.34 -4.57
CA MET A 69 -13.16 -5.94 -3.25
C MET A 69 -12.80 -7.43 -3.34
N GLU A 70 -13.45 -8.19 -4.23
CA GLU A 70 -13.21 -9.62 -4.41
C GLU A 70 -11.77 -9.90 -4.86
N HIS A 71 -11.29 -9.25 -5.92
CA HIS A 71 -9.91 -9.48 -6.39
C HIS A 71 -8.87 -8.89 -5.43
N ASN A 72 -9.20 -7.86 -4.64
CA ASN A 72 -8.31 -7.33 -3.61
C ASN A 72 -8.27 -8.20 -2.33
N LEU A 73 -9.12 -9.22 -2.19
CA LEU A 73 -9.04 -10.26 -1.14
C LEU A 73 -8.17 -11.46 -1.51
N GLU A 74 -7.56 -11.47 -2.68
CA GLU A 74 -6.62 -12.51 -3.07
C GLU A 74 -5.33 -12.44 -2.25
N PHE A 75 -4.51 -13.50 -2.34
CA PHE A 75 -3.23 -13.58 -1.64
C PHE A 75 -2.41 -12.31 -1.78
N PHE A 76 -1.94 -11.78 -0.66
CA PHE A 76 -1.08 -10.60 -0.61
C PHE A 76 -0.11 -10.68 0.58
N ASN A 77 1.17 -10.44 0.33
CA ASN A 77 2.19 -10.38 1.38
C ASN A 77 3.34 -9.47 0.96
N THR A 78 3.58 -8.41 1.72
CA THR A 78 4.68 -7.47 1.49
C THR A 78 5.18 -6.89 2.81
N HIS A 79 6.28 -6.12 2.76
CA HIS A 79 6.78 -5.46 3.96
C HIS A 79 5.78 -4.39 4.47
N PRO A 80 5.38 -4.45 5.76
CA PRO A 80 4.29 -3.59 6.27
C PRO A 80 4.54 -2.10 6.15
N PHE A 81 5.79 -1.65 6.19
CA PHE A 81 6.12 -0.22 6.13
C PHE A 81 6.20 0.33 4.71
N LEU A 82 6.30 -0.55 3.71
CA LEU A 82 6.33 -0.18 2.30
C LEU A 82 5.00 -0.44 1.57
N VAL A 83 4.00 -0.99 2.25
CA VAL A 83 2.70 -1.35 1.66
C VAL A 83 2.01 -0.17 0.97
N THR A 84 2.19 1.05 1.49
CA THR A 84 1.59 2.26 0.93
C THR A 84 2.08 2.60 -0.47
N PHE A 85 3.27 2.12 -0.85
CA PHE A 85 3.75 2.21 -2.22
C PHE A 85 2.88 1.37 -3.18
N VAL A 86 2.60 0.12 -2.82
CA VAL A 86 1.71 -0.73 -3.61
C VAL A 86 0.30 -0.14 -3.65
N MET A 87 -0.19 0.36 -2.50
CA MET A 87 -1.51 0.99 -2.42
C MET A 87 -1.66 2.15 -3.41
N GLY A 88 -0.68 3.05 -3.49
CA GLY A 88 -0.74 4.19 -4.40
C GLY A 88 -0.81 3.77 -5.87
N ILE A 89 0.03 2.80 -6.29
CA ILE A 89 0.00 2.28 -7.67
C ILE A 89 -1.34 1.61 -7.98
N ILE A 90 -1.81 0.72 -7.12
CA ILE A 90 -3.07 0.00 -7.35
C ILE A 90 -4.25 0.96 -7.39
N LEU A 91 -4.30 1.96 -6.51
CA LEU A 91 -5.35 2.99 -6.54
C LEU A 91 -5.34 3.82 -7.82
N SER A 92 -4.18 4.09 -8.40
CA SER A 92 -4.11 4.80 -9.68
C SER A 92 -4.64 3.95 -10.83
N LEU A 93 -4.37 2.65 -10.85
CA LEU A 93 -4.92 1.70 -11.82
C LEU A 93 -6.43 1.53 -11.66
N GLU A 94 -6.91 1.38 -10.43
CA GLU A 94 -8.34 1.32 -10.11
C GLU A 94 -9.08 2.59 -10.55
N GLN A 95 -8.47 3.75 -10.33
CA GLN A 95 -9.03 5.04 -10.73
C GLN A 95 -9.21 5.15 -12.25
N GLN A 96 -8.28 4.62 -13.02
CA GLN A 96 -8.33 4.58 -14.47
C GLN A 96 -9.22 3.43 -15.00
N LYS A 97 -9.81 2.62 -14.13
CA LYS A 97 -10.60 1.45 -14.51
C LYS A 97 -9.80 0.47 -15.38
N ALA A 98 -8.51 0.31 -15.06
CA ALA A 98 -7.66 -0.62 -15.75
C ALA A 98 -8.20 -2.05 -15.66
N ASP A 99 -7.79 -2.90 -16.60
CA ASP A 99 -8.14 -4.30 -16.62
C ASP A 99 -7.74 -5.01 -15.31
N ILE A 100 -8.62 -5.84 -14.78
CA ILE A 100 -8.45 -6.53 -13.50
C ILE A 100 -7.21 -7.42 -13.50
N GLU A 101 -6.91 -8.07 -14.63
CA GLU A 101 -5.71 -8.89 -14.77
C GLU A 101 -4.44 -8.04 -14.67
N THR A 102 -4.45 -6.84 -15.24
CA THR A 102 -3.36 -5.86 -15.12
C THR A 102 -3.18 -5.42 -13.66
N ILE A 103 -4.27 -5.09 -12.95
CA ILE A 103 -4.23 -4.71 -11.53
C ILE A 103 -3.63 -5.86 -10.68
N ARG A 104 -4.08 -7.10 -10.92
CA ARG A 104 -3.55 -8.30 -10.26
C ARG A 104 -2.06 -8.50 -10.54
N ALA A 105 -1.66 -8.43 -11.81
CA ALA A 105 -0.28 -8.63 -12.23
C ALA A 105 0.66 -7.61 -11.57
N VAL A 106 0.30 -6.34 -11.55
CA VAL A 106 1.09 -5.27 -10.92
C VAL A 106 1.18 -5.49 -9.40
N ARG A 107 0.06 -5.85 -8.74
CA ARG A 107 0.05 -6.16 -7.31
C ARG A 107 0.98 -7.31 -6.96
N VAL A 108 0.91 -8.41 -7.71
CA VAL A 108 1.77 -9.59 -7.53
C VAL A 108 3.24 -9.25 -7.80
N ALA A 109 3.53 -8.52 -8.88
CA ALA A 109 4.89 -8.14 -9.23
C ALA A 109 5.54 -7.21 -8.19
N ALA A 110 4.75 -6.35 -7.53
CA ALA A 110 5.26 -5.40 -6.53
C ALA A 110 5.49 -6.04 -5.15
N MET A 111 4.65 -7.01 -4.73
CA MET A 111 4.67 -7.48 -3.34
C MET A 111 5.95 -8.19 -2.93
N GLY A 112 6.52 -9.04 -3.78
CA GLY A 112 7.72 -9.82 -3.47
C GLY A 112 8.98 -8.94 -3.33
N PRO A 113 9.36 -8.16 -4.34
CA PRO A 113 10.52 -7.26 -4.26
C PRO A 113 10.46 -6.29 -3.09
N LEU A 114 9.29 -5.70 -2.83
CA LEU A 114 9.12 -4.77 -1.70
C LEU A 114 9.21 -5.46 -0.34
N GLY A 115 8.86 -6.75 -0.26
CA GLY A 115 9.14 -7.57 0.92
C GLY A 115 10.64 -7.59 1.23
N GLY A 116 11.46 -8.03 0.29
CA GLY A 116 12.91 -8.12 0.46
C GLY A 116 13.61 -6.77 0.66
N ILE A 117 13.21 -5.73 -0.09
CA ILE A 117 13.75 -4.37 0.09
C ILE A 117 13.41 -3.83 1.48
N GLY A 118 12.17 -4.02 1.93
CA GLY A 118 11.73 -3.58 3.24
C GLY A 118 12.48 -4.26 4.38
N ASP A 119 12.70 -5.57 4.30
CA ASP A 119 13.49 -6.32 5.27
C ASP A 119 14.94 -5.79 5.34
N ALA A 120 15.56 -5.55 4.19
CA ALA A 120 16.92 -5.01 4.13
C ALA A 120 17.02 -3.62 4.77
N ILE A 121 16.08 -2.72 4.50
CA ILE A 121 16.08 -1.35 5.01
C ILE A 121 15.75 -1.32 6.51
N PHE A 122 14.67 -1.97 6.92
CA PHE A 122 14.15 -1.83 8.28
C PHE A 122 14.81 -2.80 9.25
N TRP A 123 14.83 -4.11 8.93
CA TRP A 123 15.30 -5.12 9.87
C TRP A 123 16.83 -5.28 9.87
N PHE A 124 17.47 -5.19 8.71
CA PHE A 124 18.91 -5.39 8.60
C PHE A 124 19.73 -4.10 8.64
N THR A 125 19.09 -2.92 8.51
CA THR A 125 19.80 -1.63 8.54
C THR A 125 19.31 -0.74 9.67
N LEU A 126 18.05 -0.31 9.65
CA LEU A 126 17.53 0.69 10.59
C LEU A 126 17.55 0.19 12.04
N VAL A 127 17.07 -1.04 12.28
CA VAL A 127 17.03 -1.60 13.64
C VAL A 127 18.43 -1.76 14.24
N PRO A 128 19.41 -2.40 13.60
CA PRO A 128 20.76 -2.54 14.15
C PRO A 128 21.46 -1.20 14.40
N ILE A 129 21.35 -0.25 13.46
CA ILE A 129 21.97 1.08 13.61
C ILE A 129 21.34 1.82 14.80
N THR A 130 20.02 1.87 14.86
CA THR A 130 19.32 2.58 15.92
C THR A 130 19.57 1.92 17.29
N ALA A 131 19.55 0.59 17.34
CA ALA A 131 19.89 -0.16 18.55
C ALA A 131 21.34 0.10 18.99
N GLY A 132 22.30 0.10 18.07
CA GLY A 132 23.71 0.39 18.36
C GLY A 132 23.91 1.78 18.98
N ILE A 133 23.23 2.80 18.46
CA ILE A 133 23.31 4.17 19.00
C ILE A 133 22.66 4.27 20.39
N THR A 134 21.51 3.62 20.59
CA THR A 134 20.71 3.81 21.81
C THR A 134 21.02 2.83 22.93
N SER A 135 21.68 1.69 22.62
CA SER A 135 22.00 0.65 23.59
C SER A 135 22.94 1.13 24.71
N ASN A 136 23.92 1.98 24.41
CA ASN A 136 24.83 2.53 25.40
C ASN A 136 24.08 3.35 26.47
N MET A 137 23.06 4.10 26.08
CA MET A 137 22.22 4.84 27.03
C MET A 137 21.44 3.88 27.96
N ALA A 138 20.92 2.78 27.41
CA ALA A 138 20.18 1.77 28.15
C ALA A 138 21.09 1.01 29.13
N ILE A 139 22.32 0.64 28.73
CA ILE A 139 23.30 -0.03 29.56
C ILE A 139 23.68 0.84 30.79
N ASN A 140 23.75 2.15 30.60
CA ASN A 140 23.98 3.12 31.69
C ASN A 140 22.74 3.38 32.56
N GLY A 141 21.66 2.58 32.42
CA GLY A 141 20.45 2.69 33.22
C GLY A 141 19.52 3.81 32.83
N SER A 142 19.73 4.45 31.67
CA SER A 142 18.88 5.54 31.18
C SER A 142 17.71 5.00 30.38
N LEU A 143 16.47 5.32 30.78
CA LEU A 143 15.24 5.03 30.02
C LEU A 143 15.16 5.81 28.70
N ALA A 144 16.00 6.83 28.51
CA ALA A 144 16.06 7.58 27.25
C ALA A 144 16.50 6.69 26.08
N GLY A 145 17.31 5.65 26.29
CA GLY A 145 17.75 4.73 25.24
C GLY A 145 16.58 4.06 24.51
N PRO A 146 15.74 3.25 25.18
CA PRO A 146 14.56 2.63 24.57
C PRO A 146 13.56 3.64 23.96
N ILE A 147 13.35 4.77 24.61
CA ILE A 147 12.45 5.82 24.10
C ILE A 147 13.00 6.39 22.80
N MET A 148 14.28 6.73 22.73
CA MET A 148 14.92 7.23 21.51
C MET A 148 14.89 6.21 20.37
N PHE A 149 15.12 4.92 20.68
CA PHE A 149 14.98 3.84 19.69
C PHE A 149 13.59 3.85 19.06
N LEU A 150 12.54 3.84 19.88
CA LEU A 150 11.16 3.83 19.41
C LEU A 150 10.81 5.11 18.62
N LEU A 151 11.26 6.27 19.06
CA LEU A 151 11.01 7.54 18.37
C LEU A 151 11.65 7.54 16.98
N ILE A 152 12.95 7.22 16.87
CA ILE A 152 13.66 7.22 15.58
C ILE A 152 13.00 6.22 14.63
N PHE A 153 12.75 4.99 15.10
CA PHE A 153 12.14 3.97 14.28
C PHE A 153 10.75 4.38 13.76
N ASN A 154 9.91 4.93 14.64
CA ASN A 154 8.55 5.35 14.27
C ASN A 154 8.56 6.56 13.33
N ILE A 155 9.42 7.55 13.56
CA ILE A 155 9.55 8.70 12.64
C ILE A 155 9.89 8.23 11.24
N VAL A 156 10.88 7.35 11.09
CA VAL A 156 11.29 6.84 9.77
C VAL A 156 10.16 6.05 9.11
N GLN A 157 9.53 5.11 9.81
CA GLN A 157 8.47 4.30 9.22
C GLN A 157 7.23 5.12 8.83
N PHE A 158 6.84 6.12 9.62
CA PHE A 158 5.74 7.00 9.26
C PHE A 158 6.10 7.89 8.06
N ALA A 159 7.31 8.47 8.04
CA ALA A 159 7.78 9.25 6.90
C ALA A 159 7.74 8.42 5.61
N CYS A 160 8.23 7.17 5.63
CA CYS A 160 8.14 6.24 4.50
C CYS A 160 6.69 5.99 4.07
N ARG A 161 5.77 5.69 4.99
CA ARG A 161 4.37 5.42 4.66
C ARG A 161 3.70 6.59 3.95
N PHE A 162 3.86 7.82 4.47
CA PHE A 162 3.28 9.01 3.86
C PHE A 162 3.95 9.32 2.52
N PHE A 163 5.27 9.38 2.48
CA PHE A 163 6.01 9.68 1.27
C PHE A 163 5.67 8.70 0.14
N LEU A 164 5.71 7.40 0.42
CA LEU A 164 5.48 6.36 -0.58
C LEU A 164 4.03 6.37 -1.09
N MET A 165 3.04 6.63 -0.24
CA MET A 165 1.65 6.75 -0.68
C MET A 165 1.48 7.85 -1.72
N TYR A 166 1.94 9.06 -1.39
CA TYR A 166 1.77 10.20 -2.29
C TYR A 166 2.62 10.10 -3.54
N TRP A 167 3.85 9.61 -3.39
CA TRP A 167 4.76 9.45 -4.52
C TRP A 167 4.24 8.41 -5.52
N SER A 168 3.88 7.23 -5.05
CA SER A 168 3.41 6.14 -5.93
C SER A 168 2.06 6.43 -6.57
N TYR A 169 1.14 7.05 -5.83
CA TYR A 169 -0.16 7.46 -6.38
C TYR A 169 0.00 8.49 -7.50
N ASN A 170 0.84 9.52 -7.30
CA ASN A 170 1.11 10.52 -8.33
C ASN A 170 1.90 9.92 -9.52
N LEU A 171 2.84 9.03 -9.26
CA LEU A 171 3.62 8.35 -10.31
C LEU A 171 2.69 7.49 -11.18
N GLY A 172 1.81 6.71 -10.57
CA GLY A 172 0.85 5.86 -11.28
C GLY A 172 -0.11 6.68 -12.15
N THR A 173 -0.66 7.77 -11.63
CA THR A 173 -1.51 8.66 -12.42
C THR A 173 -0.74 9.31 -13.58
N CYS A 174 0.49 9.74 -13.37
CA CYS A 174 1.31 10.35 -14.41
C CYS A 174 1.66 9.37 -15.54
N LEU A 175 2.06 8.14 -15.21
CA LEU A 175 2.41 7.11 -16.21
C LEU A 175 1.23 6.73 -17.09
N LEU A 176 0.02 6.68 -16.53
CA LEU A 176 -1.18 6.35 -17.27
C LEU A 176 -1.58 7.48 -18.24
N TYR A 177 -1.48 8.76 -17.82
CA TYR A 177 -1.74 9.89 -18.73
C TYR A 177 -0.77 9.95 -19.91
N THR A 178 0.47 9.51 -19.76
CA THR A 178 1.44 9.45 -20.86
C THR A 178 1.18 8.30 -21.81
N SER A 179 0.62 7.19 -21.35
CA SER A 179 0.21 6.05 -22.18
C SER A 179 -0.98 6.42 -23.07
N ASP A 180 -2.04 7.00 -22.50
CA ASP A 180 -3.23 7.41 -23.23
C ASP A 180 -2.89 8.43 -24.33
N ALA A 181 -1.99 9.39 -24.03
CA ALA A 181 -1.52 10.37 -25.01
C ALA A 181 -0.65 9.76 -26.14
N ALA A 182 -0.02 8.62 -25.91
CA ALA A 182 0.78 7.91 -26.91
C ALA A 182 -0.09 7.02 -27.81
N ASP A 183 -1.23 6.55 -27.31
CA ASP A 183 -2.18 5.73 -28.09
C ASP A 183 -3.11 6.59 -28.98
N GLU A 184 -3.24 7.90 -28.70
CA GLU A 184 -3.99 8.87 -29.52
C GLU A 184 -3.14 9.55 -30.61
N ALA A 185 -1.85 9.30 -30.71
CA ALA A 185 -0.90 9.93 -31.65
C ALA A 185 -0.51 8.96 -32.78
#